data_274d6af068b9eb87c2b37dc79e32eec7
#
_entry.id   274d6af068b9eb87c2b37dc79e32eec7
#
_cell.length_a   1.000
_cell.length_b   1.000
_cell.length_c   1.000
_cell.angle_alpha   90.00
_cell.angle_beta   90.00
_cell.angle_gamma   90.00
#
_symmetry.space_group_name_H-M   'P 1'
#
loop_
_entity.id
_entity.type
_entity.pdbx_description
1 polymer ?
#
loop_
_entity_poly.entity_id
_entity_poly.type
_entity_poly.pdbx_seq_one_letter_code
_entity_poly.pdbx_strand_id
1 'polypeptide(L)'
;VCPTGALFRTEFGTVVVQDDVCNGCGTCVAGCPFGVIERRDDGGVALKYDKTATVDYVDNSHAGVNVLKKLKQLAPQGPDHTPGESMPIKNLGVAQKCTMCYDRLKQGEQPACSKTCPTDSIQFGPYEEMVAAAKERVRVLHEQGLTEARLYGANQDDGVGGTGSIFLLLDSPEVYGLPPDPRVPTADLPQMYKTAAKAIGGMALAV
;
A
#
# COMPACT_ATOMS: atom_id res chain seq x y z
N VAL A 1 -7.97 8.47 -7.40
CA VAL A 1 -7.14 9.56 -6.88
C VAL A 1 -5.92 9.86 -7.75
N CYS A 2 -5.43 8.90 -8.56
CA CYS A 2 -4.25 9.12 -9.40
C CYS A 2 -4.61 9.96 -10.64
N PRO A 3 -4.05 11.18 -10.82
CA PRO A 3 -4.42 12.06 -11.94
C PRO A 3 -3.85 11.58 -13.28
N THR A 4 -2.78 10.77 -13.26
CA THR A 4 -2.16 10.23 -14.49
C THR A 4 -2.65 8.83 -14.86
N GLY A 5 -3.44 8.19 -14.00
CA GLY A 5 -3.85 6.80 -14.19
C GLY A 5 -2.76 5.76 -13.94
N ALA A 6 -1.61 6.17 -13.37
CA ALA A 6 -0.50 5.26 -13.07
C ALA A 6 -0.84 4.16 -12.06
N LEU A 7 -1.83 4.39 -11.19
CA LEU A 7 -2.39 3.36 -10.31
C LEU A 7 -3.55 2.67 -11.02
N PHE A 8 -3.43 1.39 -11.26
CA PHE A 8 -4.48 0.60 -11.90
C PHE A 8 -4.68 -0.75 -11.21
N ARG A 9 -5.88 -1.29 -11.35
CA ARG A 9 -6.22 -2.63 -10.85
C ARG A 9 -5.93 -3.65 -11.94
N THR A 10 -5.21 -4.71 -11.59
CA THR A 10 -4.88 -5.81 -12.50
C THR A 10 -6.03 -6.82 -12.59
N GLU A 11 -5.91 -7.77 -13.52
CA GLU A 11 -6.80 -8.91 -13.67
C GLU A 11 -6.90 -9.81 -12.42
N PHE A 12 -5.88 -9.78 -11.57
CA PHE A 12 -5.87 -10.50 -10.29
C PHE A 12 -6.45 -9.69 -9.13
N GLY A 13 -7.02 -8.51 -9.40
CA GLY A 13 -7.55 -7.63 -8.37
C GLY A 13 -6.50 -6.85 -7.57
N THR A 14 -5.22 -7.05 -7.84
CA THR A 14 -4.13 -6.28 -7.21
C THR A 14 -4.06 -4.87 -7.79
N VAL A 15 -3.53 -3.93 -7.04
CA VAL A 15 -3.29 -2.57 -7.52
C VAL A 15 -1.80 -2.37 -7.71
N VAL A 16 -1.41 -1.94 -8.90
CA VAL A 16 -0.01 -1.75 -9.29
C VAL A 16 0.22 -0.30 -9.68
N VAL A 17 1.41 0.20 -9.43
CA VAL A 17 1.88 1.50 -9.92
C VAL A 17 2.68 1.27 -11.19
N GLN A 18 2.32 1.97 -12.25
CA GLN A 18 3.09 2.01 -13.49
C GLN A 18 4.10 3.16 -13.40
N ASP A 19 5.35 2.81 -13.20
CA ASP A 19 6.41 3.73 -12.84
C ASP A 19 6.70 4.79 -13.91
N ASP A 20 6.61 4.43 -15.19
CA ASP A 20 6.85 5.31 -16.33
C ASP A 20 5.71 6.32 -16.57
N VAL A 21 4.52 6.06 -16.04
CA VAL A 21 3.35 6.95 -16.10
C VAL A 21 3.23 7.82 -14.84
N CYS A 22 3.80 7.35 -13.72
CA CYS A 22 3.74 8.06 -12.45
C CYS A 22 4.59 9.33 -12.48
N ASN A 23 3.96 10.49 -12.23
CA ASN A 23 4.65 11.77 -12.14
C ASN A 23 5.12 12.16 -10.73
N GLY A 24 4.91 11.28 -9.73
CA GLY A 24 5.35 11.52 -8.35
C GLY A 24 4.57 12.59 -7.58
N CYS A 25 3.36 12.96 -8.00
CA CYS A 25 2.58 14.04 -7.37
C CYS A 25 2.21 13.79 -5.88
N GLY A 26 2.16 12.52 -5.45
CA GLY A 26 1.86 12.14 -4.07
C GLY A 26 0.38 12.16 -3.68
N THR A 27 -0.54 12.42 -4.60
CA THR A 27 -1.99 12.40 -4.31
C THR A 27 -2.44 11.06 -3.74
N CYS A 28 -1.88 9.94 -4.22
CA CYS A 28 -2.18 8.61 -3.71
C CYS A 28 -1.62 8.37 -2.30
N VAL A 29 -0.48 8.98 -1.97
CA VAL A 29 0.09 8.93 -0.60
C VAL A 29 -0.85 9.62 0.38
N ALA A 30 -1.28 10.84 0.05
CA ALA A 30 -2.22 11.60 0.89
C ALA A 30 -3.62 10.96 0.94
N GLY A 31 -4.03 10.28 -0.14
CA GLY A 31 -5.35 9.67 -0.24
C GLY A 31 -5.47 8.25 0.34
N CYS A 32 -4.36 7.63 0.75
CA CYS A 32 -4.39 6.29 1.30
C CYS A 32 -4.69 6.31 2.80
N PRO A 33 -5.83 5.81 3.26
CA PRO A 33 -6.17 5.83 4.69
C PRO A 33 -5.27 4.91 5.54
N PHE A 34 -4.57 3.96 4.91
CA PHE A 34 -3.71 2.99 5.57
C PHE A 34 -2.23 3.42 5.60
N GLY A 35 -1.85 4.50 4.91
CA GLY A 35 -0.46 4.95 4.82
C GLY A 35 0.51 3.98 4.14
N VAL A 36 0.02 3.07 3.30
CA VAL A 36 0.86 2.02 2.68
C VAL A 36 1.49 2.42 1.35
N ILE A 37 1.18 3.62 0.87
CA ILE A 37 1.76 4.14 -0.38
C ILE A 37 2.80 5.17 -0.03
N GLU A 38 3.99 5.00 -0.56
CA GLU A 38 5.13 5.87 -0.29
C GLU A 38 5.79 6.29 -1.60
N ARG A 39 6.64 7.31 -1.55
CA ARG A 39 7.46 7.73 -2.70
C ARG A 39 8.83 7.10 -2.61
N ARG A 40 9.34 6.65 -3.74
CA ARG A 40 10.69 6.09 -3.81
C ARG A 40 11.74 7.20 -3.76
N ASP A 41 12.76 7.01 -2.93
CA ASP A 41 13.97 7.81 -2.86
C ASP A 41 15.17 6.90 -2.55
N ASP A 42 16.31 7.16 -3.12
CA ASP A 42 17.59 6.46 -2.88
C ASP A 42 17.52 4.95 -2.56
N GLY A 43 16.58 4.26 -3.16
CA GLY A 43 16.28 2.85 -2.88
C GLY A 43 15.32 2.61 -1.72
N GLY A 44 14.94 3.64 -1.00
CA GLY A 44 13.90 3.66 0.02
C GLY A 44 12.69 4.48 -0.40
N VAL A 45 12.09 5.14 0.59
CA VAL A 45 10.92 5.98 0.42
C VAL A 45 11.22 7.41 0.76
N ALA A 46 10.83 8.37 -0.07
CA ALA A 46 11.09 9.77 0.18
C ALA A 46 9.98 10.72 -0.20
N LEU A 47 10.07 11.88 0.41
CA LEU A 47 9.22 13.02 0.10
C LEU A 47 9.73 13.82 -1.10
N LYS A 48 11.01 13.71 -1.42
CA LYS A 48 11.67 14.39 -2.53
C LYS A 48 11.99 13.40 -3.64
N TYR A 49 11.93 13.86 -4.85
CA TYR A 49 12.25 13.05 -6.00
C TYR A 49 12.98 13.85 -7.09
N ASP A 50 13.88 13.17 -7.73
CA ASP A 50 14.45 13.53 -9.03
C ASP A 50 14.68 12.21 -9.77
N LYS A 51 13.95 11.99 -10.85
CA LYS A 51 14.01 10.72 -11.60
C LYS A 51 15.35 10.49 -12.30
N THR A 52 16.17 11.52 -12.37
CA THR A 52 17.50 11.47 -12.99
C THR A 52 18.63 11.47 -11.97
N ALA A 53 18.29 11.67 -10.69
CA ALA A 53 19.30 11.75 -9.64
C ALA A 53 20.07 10.44 -9.51
N THR A 54 21.36 10.54 -9.41
CA THR A 54 22.20 9.46 -8.91
C THR A 54 22.18 9.53 -7.40
N VAL A 55 22.02 8.38 -6.77
CA VAL A 55 22.08 8.33 -5.31
C VAL A 55 23.54 8.37 -4.90
N ASP A 56 23.93 9.49 -4.36
CA ASP A 56 24.98 9.46 -3.36
C ASP A 56 24.34 9.00 -2.05
N TYR A 57 24.55 7.76 -1.70
CA TYR A 57 24.12 7.14 -0.43
C TYR A 57 24.63 7.87 0.82
N VAL A 58 25.07 9.08 0.61
CA VAL A 58 25.94 9.76 1.53
C VAL A 58 25.19 10.74 2.40
N ASP A 59 24.02 11.17 2.02
CA ASP A 59 23.54 12.45 2.55
C ASP A 59 22.32 12.39 3.43
N ASN A 60 21.96 11.23 3.93
CA ASN A 60 20.92 11.12 4.97
C ASN A 60 21.49 11.08 6.40
N SER A 61 22.77 11.38 6.57
CA SER A 61 23.31 11.37 7.91
C SER A 61 23.11 12.72 8.59
N HIS A 62 22.08 12.83 9.39
CA HIS A 62 22.00 13.84 10.45
C HIS A 62 23.23 13.81 11.41
N ALA A 63 24.17 12.91 11.20
CA ALA A 63 25.32 12.68 12.05
C ALA A 63 26.68 12.99 11.39
N GLY A 64 26.71 13.52 10.17
CA GLY A 64 28.00 13.86 9.51
C GLY A 64 28.92 12.66 9.21
N VAL A 65 28.47 11.44 9.43
CA VAL A 65 29.25 10.22 9.20
C VAL A 65 28.77 9.53 7.93
N ASN A 66 29.63 9.44 6.96
CA ASN A 66 29.40 8.85 5.66
C ASN A 66 29.34 7.31 5.71
N VAL A 67 28.48 6.75 6.60
CA VAL A 67 28.32 5.30 6.74
C VAL A 67 27.79 4.69 5.44
N LEU A 68 26.91 5.42 4.77
CA LEU A 68 26.31 4.95 3.53
C LEU A 68 27.29 4.97 2.34
N LYS A 69 28.26 5.86 2.35
CA LYS A 69 29.35 5.85 1.35
C LYS A 69 30.19 4.56 1.44
N LYS A 70 30.36 4.05 2.65
CA LYS A 70 31.05 2.80 2.92
C LYS A 70 30.17 1.58 2.56
N LEU A 71 28.85 1.67 2.80
CA LEU A 71 27.89 0.64 2.41
C LEU A 71 27.70 0.55 0.90
N LYS A 72 27.78 1.67 0.17
CA LYS A 72 27.75 1.69 -1.29
C LYS A 72 28.88 0.84 -1.91
N GLN A 73 30.06 0.81 -1.28
CA GLN A 73 31.18 -0.03 -1.72
C GLN A 73 30.93 -1.52 -1.43
N LEU A 74 30.02 -1.83 -0.51
CA LEU A 74 29.67 -3.19 -0.10
C LEU A 74 28.36 -3.67 -0.74
N ALA A 75 27.55 -2.77 -1.31
CA ALA A 75 26.31 -3.14 -1.98
C ALA A 75 26.62 -3.98 -3.24
N PRO A 76 25.86 -5.06 -3.49
CA PRO A 76 25.98 -5.83 -4.71
C PRO A 76 25.80 -4.90 -5.91
N GLN A 77 26.81 -4.75 -6.72
CA GLN A 77 26.72 -4.05 -8.00
C GLN A 77 26.01 -4.96 -8.99
N GLY A 78 25.13 -4.39 -9.80
CA GLY A 78 24.58 -5.13 -10.92
C GLY A 78 25.66 -5.58 -11.89
N PRO A 79 25.42 -6.59 -12.72
CA PRO A 79 26.45 -7.17 -13.60
C PRO A 79 27.06 -6.17 -14.58
N ASP A 80 26.38 -5.07 -14.85
CA ASP A 80 26.80 -4.06 -15.84
C ASP A 80 27.50 -2.84 -15.22
N HIS A 81 27.83 -2.89 -13.91
CA HIS A 81 28.44 -1.76 -13.22
C HIS A 81 29.85 -2.08 -12.70
N THR A 82 30.75 -1.16 -12.92
CA THR A 82 32.11 -1.21 -12.35
C THR A 82 32.03 -0.92 -10.84
N PRO A 83 32.79 -1.66 -10.00
CA PRO A 83 32.86 -1.36 -8.58
C PRO A 83 33.21 0.10 -8.31
N GLY A 84 32.39 0.80 -7.53
CA GLY A 84 32.57 2.22 -7.23
C GLY A 84 31.86 3.18 -8.18
N GLU A 85 31.25 2.70 -9.25
CA GLU A 85 30.41 3.50 -10.14
C GLU A 85 29.06 3.80 -9.49
N SER A 86 28.58 5.04 -9.66
CA SER A 86 27.27 5.45 -9.18
C SER A 86 26.18 4.93 -10.10
N MET A 87 25.27 4.12 -9.56
CA MET A 87 24.07 3.70 -10.31
C MET A 87 22.98 4.75 -10.19
N PRO A 88 22.38 5.16 -11.32
CA PRO A 88 21.15 5.96 -11.24
C PRO A 88 20.02 5.14 -10.63
N ILE A 89 19.31 5.71 -9.66
CA ILE A 89 18.08 5.09 -9.16
C ILE A 89 16.99 5.30 -10.18
N LYS A 90 16.43 4.18 -10.63
CA LYS A 90 15.26 4.22 -11.51
C LYS A 90 14.03 4.62 -10.72
N ASN A 91 13.18 5.42 -11.38
CA ASN A 91 11.84 5.73 -10.87
C ASN A 91 11.85 6.45 -9.52
N LEU A 92 12.84 7.30 -9.29
CA LEU A 92 12.92 8.13 -8.11
C LEU A 92 11.70 9.06 -8.01
N GLY A 93 11.11 9.15 -6.82
CA GLY A 93 9.92 9.97 -6.54
C GLY A 93 8.59 9.38 -6.96
N VAL A 94 8.56 8.27 -7.71
CA VAL A 94 7.31 7.58 -8.03
C VAL A 94 6.72 6.89 -6.81
N ALA A 95 5.41 6.72 -6.81
CA ALA A 95 4.72 5.97 -5.77
C ALA A 95 5.12 4.50 -5.80
N GLN A 96 5.23 3.90 -4.62
CA GLN A 96 5.48 2.48 -4.46
C GLN A 96 4.61 1.88 -3.36
N LYS A 97 4.27 0.64 -3.50
CA LYS A 97 3.56 -0.19 -2.52
C LYS A 97 3.71 -1.66 -2.89
N CYS A 98 3.27 -2.56 -2.03
CA CYS A 98 3.19 -3.98 -2.35
C CYS A 98 2.30 -4.21 -3.59
N THR A 99 2.81 -4.92 -4.58
CA THR A 99 2.10 -5.30 -5.82
C THR A 99 1.43 -6.67 -5.72
N MET A 100 1.52 -7.34 -4.57
CA MET A 100 1.21 -8.77 -4.39
C MET A 100 1.97 -9.69 -5.34
N CYS A 101 3.22 -9.31 -5.68
CA CYS A 101 4.07 -10.03 -6.64
C CYS A 101 3.36 -10.27 -7.99
N TYR A 102 2.83 -9.21 -8.59
CA TYR A 102 2.08 -9.28 -9.86
C TYR A 102 2.80 -10.06 -10.96
N ASP A 103 4.12 -9.93 -11.05
CA ASP A 103 4.99 -10.69 -11.96
C ASP A 103 4.90 -12.20 -11.74
N ARG A 104 4.84 -12.64 -10.48
CA ARG A 104 4.69 -14.04 -10.11
C ARG A 104 3.26 -14.55 -10.40
N LEU A 105 2.25 -13.72 -10.10
CA LEU A 105 0.85 -14.07 -10.37
C LEU A 105 0.62 -14.31 -11.86
N LYS A 106 1.24 -13.53 -12.75
CA LYS A 106 1.18 -13.75 -14.21
C LYS A 106 1.77 -15.10 -14.64
N GLN A 107 2.64 -15.68 -13.85
CA GLN A 107 3.25 -16.99 -14.09
C GLN A 107 2.49 -18.12 -13.38
N GLY A 108 1.34 -17.83 -12.75
CA GLY A 108 0.58 -18.80 -11.97
C GLY A 108 1.21 -19.14 -10.62
N GLU A 109 2.19 -18.35 -10.16
CA GLU A 109 2.82 -18.53 -8.87
C GLU A 109 2.16 -17.67 -7.80
N GLN A 110 2.15 -18.17 -6.55
CA GLN A 110 1.70 -17.37 -5.40
C GLN A 110 2.74 -16.30 -5.01
N PRO A 111 2.33 -15.24 -4.28
CA PRO A 111 3.23 -14.24 -3.74
C PRO A 111 4.37 -14.84 -2.93
N ALA A 112 5.56 -14.21 -2.98
CA ALA A 112 6.74 -14.74 -2.33
C ALA A 112 6.58 -14.84 -0.81
N CYS A 113 5.91 -13.88 -0.18
CA CYS A 113 5.67 -13.88 1.27
C CYS A 113 4.81 -15.06 1.73
N SER A 114 3.76 -15.42 1.00
CA SER A 114 2.95 -16.61 1.33
C SER A 114 3.72 -17.90 1.07
N LYS A 115 4.47 -17.98 -0.04
CA LYS A 115 5.28 -19.16 -0.38
C LYS A 115 6.36 -19.47 0.65
N THR A 116 6.94 -18.43 1.27
CA THR A 116 8.06 -18.58 2.20
C THR A 116 7.65 -18.59 3.67
N CYS A 117 6.37 -18.42 3.98
CA CYS A 117 5.89 -18.39 5.36
C CYS A 117 5.92 -19.81 5.98
N PRO A 118 6.81 -20.09 6.95
CA PRO A 118 6.97 -21.45 7.49
C PRO A 118 5.80 -21.87 8.38
N THR A 119 5.04 -20.90 8.90
CA THR A 119 3.91 -21.12 9.81
C THR A 119 2.56 -21.05 9.10
N ASP A 120 2.57 -20.81 7.78
CA ASP A 120 1.36 -20.57 6.96
C ASP A 120 0.45 -19.45 7.51
N SER A 121 1.08 -18.48 8.19
CA SER A 121 0.38 -17.30 8.71
C SER A 121 -0.03 -16.32 7.62
N ILE A 122 0.66 -16.37 6.48
CA ILE A 122 0.36 -15.59 5.29
C ILE A 122 -0.19 -16.54 4.24
N GLN A 123 -1.48 -16.46 3.99
CA GLN A 123 -2.17 -17.28 3.01
C GLN A 123 -2.54 -16.45 1.78
N PHE A 124 -2.64 -17.09 0.64
CA PHE A 124 -3.03 -16.48 -0.63
C PHE A 124 -3.95 -17.41 -1.39
N GLY A 125 -5.05 -16.87 -1.89
CA GLY A 125 -6.03 -17.63 -2.65
C GLY A 125 -7.19 -16.76 -3.13
N PRO A 126 -8.24 -17.37 -3.69
CA PRO A 126 -9.47 -16.68 -4.05
C PRO A 126 -10.06 -15.93 -2.84
N TYR A 127 -10.49 -14.70 -3.06
CA TYR A 127 -10.91 -13.79 -1.99
C TYR A 127 -11.97 -14.41 -1.06
N GLU A 128 -13.01 -15.01 -1.64
CA GLU A 128 -14.12 -15.59 -0.87
C GLU A 128 -13.66 -16.76 0.01
N GLU A 129 -12.74 -17.58 -0.49
CA GLU A 129 -12.17 -18.69 0.27
C GLU A 129 -11.33 -18.19 1.44
N MET A 130 -10.52 -17.14 1.20
CA MET A 130 -9.70 -16.54 2.25
C MET A 130 -10.55 -15.86 3.32
N VAL A 131 -11.63 -15.19 2.95
CA VAL A 131 -12.59 -14.61 3.90
C VAL A 131 -13.26 -15.71 4.73
N ALA A 132 -13.68 -16.81 4.09
CA ALA A 132 -14.31 -17.95 4.80
C ALA A 132 -13.33 -18.59 5.79
N ALA A 133 -12.10 -18.86 5.38
CA ALA A 133 -11.06 -19.42 6.24
C ALA A 133 -10.74 -18.48 7.43
N ALA A 134 -10.65 -17.19 7.17
CA ALA A 134 -10.39 -16.20 8.20
C ALA A 134 -11.54 -16.09 9.22
N LYS A 135 -12.79 -16.12 8.78
CA LYS A 135 -13.98 -16.15 9.66
C LYS A 135 -13.99 -17.40 10.54
N GLU A 136 -13.71 -18.55 9.96
CA GLU A 136 -13.63 -19.79 10.72
C GLU A 136 -12.49 -19.75 11.76
N ARG A 137 -11.35 -19.18 11.41
CA ARG A 137 -10.25 -19.01 12.36
C ARG A 137 -10.64 -18.10 13.53
N VAL A 138 -11.34 -17.00 13.28
CA VAL A 138 -11.87 -16.12 14.35
C VAL A 138 -12.82 -16.90 15.27
N ARG A 139 -13.73 -17.71 14.69
CA ARG A 139 -14.65 -18.55 15.49
C ARG A 139 -13.88 -19.47 16.45
N VAL A 140 -12.87 -20.17 15.93
CA VAL A 140 -12.02 -21.06 16.75
C VAL A 140 -11.28 -20.29 17.85
N LEU A 141 -10.79 -19.11 17.57
CA LEU A 141 -10.09 -18.26 18.55
C LEU A 141 -11.05 -17.80 19.67
N HIS A 142 -12.29 -17.45 19.33
CA HIS A 142 -13.31 -17.12 20.33
C HIS A 142 -13.61 -18.32 21.24
N GLU A 143 -13.72 -19.53 20.71
CA GLU A 143 -13.88 -20.75 21.50
C GLU A 143 -12.71 -21.04 22.43
N GLN A 144 -11.50 -20.58 22.05
CA GLN A 144 -10.30 -20.66 22.87
C GLN A 144 -10.20 -19.54 23.93
N GLY A 145 -11.21 -18.66 24.00
CA GLY A 145 -11.26 -17.57 24.97
C GLY A 145 -10.63 -16.24 24.48
N LEU A 146 -10.15 -16.18 23.23
CA LEU A 146 -9.61 -14.95 22.61
C LEU A 146 -10.76 -14.15 21.98
N THR A 147 -11.65 -13.60 22.81
CA THR A 147 -12.91 -12.96 22.40
C THR A 147 -12.70 -11.65 21.61
N GLU A 148 -11.54 -11.03 21.72
CA GLU A 148 -11.19 -9.81 20.98
C GLU A 148 -10.74 -10.07 19.53
N ALA A 149 -10.54 -11.34 19.16
CA ALA A 149 -10.14 -11.71 17.81
C ALA A 149 -11.16 -11.23 16.78
N ARG A 150 -10.69 -10.55 15.74
CA ARG A 150 -11.55 -9.94 14.71
C ARG A 150 -10.86 -9.89 13.35
N LEU A 151 -11.66 -9.75 12.29
CA LEU A 151 -11.15 -9.48 10.96
C LEU A 151 -11.08 -7.98 10.71
N TYR A 152 -10.03 -7.58 10.02
CA TYR A 152 -9.84 -6.21 9.55
C TYR A 152 -9.65 -6.22 8.03
N GLY A 153 -10.33 -5.33 7.32
CA GLY A 153 -10.30 -5.21 5.88
C GLY A 153 -11.26 -6.12 5.11
N ALA A 154 -11.99 -7.01 5.79
CA ALA A 154 -12.97 -7.90 5.15
C ALA A 154 -14.37 -7.29 5.00
N ASN A 155 -14.66 -6.16 5.64
CA ASN A 155 -15.94 -5.49 5.58
C ASN A 155 -16.05 -4.67 4.28
N GLN A 156 -17.01 -5.01 3.42
CA GLN A 156 -17.24 -4.29 2.16
C GLN A 156 -18.12 -3.04 2.36
N ASP A 157 -18.74 -2.89 3.52
CA ASP A 157 -19.62 -1.76 3.86
C ASP A 157 -18.89 -0.68 4.68
N ASP A 158 -17.55 -0.81 4.84
CA ASP A 158 -16.74 0.20 5.50
C ASP A 158 -16.43 1.39 4.57
N GLY A 159 -15.75 2.42 5.09
CA GLY A 159 -15.42 3.64 4.35
C GLY A 159 -14.43 3.46 3.18
N VAL A 160 -13.90 2.24 2.98
CA VAL A 160 -12.99 1.88 1.89
C VAL A 160 -13.55 0.80 0.97
N GLY A 161 -14.64 0.13 1.34
CA GLY A 161 -15.26 -0.96 0.56
C GLY A 161 -14.50 -2.29 0.70
N GLY A 162 -13.88 -2.52 1.83
CA GLY A 162 -13.02 -3.67 2.07
C GLY A 162 -11.64 -3.57 1.41
N THR A 163 -10.79 -4.53 1.66
CA THR A 163 -9.43 -4.59 1.09
C THR A 163 -9.11 -5.97 0.55
N GLY A 164 -8.18 -6.04 -0.41
CA GLY A 164 -7.65 -7.32 -0.91
C GLY A 164 -6.66 -8.01 0.04
N SER A 165 -6.31 -7.36 1.15
CA SER A 165 -5.48 -7.92 2.23
C SER A 165 -6.30 -7.93 3.51
N ILE A 166 -6.56 -9.10 4.06
CA ILE A 166 -7.37 -9.29 5.27
C ILE A 166 -6.43 -9.64 6.41
N PHE A 167 -6.61 -8.97 7.53
CA PHE A 167 -5.86 -9.24 8.75
C PHE A 167 -6.76 -9.86 9.80
N LEU A 168 -6.27 -10.90 10.45
CA LEU A 168 -6.86 -11.42 11.67
C LEU A 168 -6.11 -10.79 12.84
N LEU A 169 -6.78 -9.93 13.58
CA LEU A 169 -6.25 -9.21 14.72
C LEU A 169 -6.74 -9.89 16.01
N LEU A 170 -5.89 -9.91 17.04
CA LEU A 170 -6.24 -10.44 18.37
C LEU A 170 -6.65 -9.33 19.34
N ASP A 171 -6.58 -8.08 18.89
CA ASP A 171 -6.93 -6.88 19.66
C ASP A 171 -7.53 -5.82 18.72
N SER A 172 -7.79 -4.62 19.25
CA SER A 172 -8.31 -3.51 18.48
C SER A 172 -7.30 -3.05 17.40
N PRO A 173 -7.77 -2.52 16.26
CA PRO A 173 -6.90 -2.09 15.16
C PRO A 173 -5.84 -1.07 15.59
N GLU A 174 -6.16 -0.20 16.53
CA GLU A 174 -5.28 0.87 17.02
C GLU A 174 -4.02 0.32 17.69
N VAL A 175 -4.10 -0.84 18.35
CA VAL A 175 -2.94 -1.52 18.96
C VAL A 175 -1.90 -1.89 17.91
N TYR A 176 -2.35 -2.14 16.68
CA TYR A 176 -1.50 -2.47 15.53
C TYR A 176 -1.15 -1.24 14.67
N GLY A 177 -1.53 -0.04 15.10
CA GLY A 177 -1.33 1.18 14.31
C GLY A 177 -2.23 1.28 13.07
N LEU A 178 -3.31 0.51 13.03
CA LEU A 178 -4.29 0.53 11.95
C LEU A 178 -5.42 1.50 12.28
N PRO A 179 -5.95 2.26 11.30
CA PRO A 179 -7.10 3.13 11.53
C PRO A 179 -8.35 2.30 11.87
N PRO A 180 -9.10 2.65 12.94
CA PRO A 180 -10.29 1.88 13.34
C PRO A 180 -11.46 2.02 12.34
N ASP A 181 -11.56 3.16 11.67
CA ASP A 181 -12.57 3.47 10.66
C ASP A 181 -11.89 4.05 9.41
N PRO A 182 -11.27 3.20 8.57
CA PRO A 182 -10.59 3.68 7.37
C PRO A 182 -11.60 4.21 6.35
N ARG A 183 -11.37 5.44 5.85
CA ARG A 183 -12.24 6.08 4.86
C ARG A 183 -11.43 6.64 3.70
N VAL A 184 -11.90 6.41 2.50
CA VAL A 184 -11.32 7.08 1.33
C VAL A 184 -11.82 8.53 1.25
N PRO A 185 -11.01 9.48 0.77
CA PRO A 185 -11.40 10.89 0.69
C PRO A 185 -12.69 11.14 -0.10
N THR A 186 -13.07 10.21 -0.96
CA THR A 186 -14.25 10.32 -1.83
C THR A 186 -15.48 9.57 -1.30
N ALA A 187 -15.39 8.89 -0.16
CA ALA A 187 -16.48 8.06 0.38
C ALA A 187 -17.78 8.85 0.58
N ASP A 188 -17.68 10.08 1.04
CA ASP A 188 -18.82 10.92 1.36
C ASP A 188 -19.33 11.79 0.19
N LEU A 189 -18.62 11.82 -0.95
CA LEU A 189 -19.02 12.64 -2.10
C LEU A 189 -20.46 12.40 -2.58
N PRO A 190 -20.95 11.16 -2.72
CA PRO A 190 -22.32 10.92 -3.14
C PRO A 190 -23.35 11.54 -2.19
N GLN A 191 -23.08 11.48 -0.88
CA GLN A 191 -23.94 12.08 0.13
C GLN A 191 -23.87 13.61 0.11
N MET A 192 -22.70 14.16 -0.05
CA MET A 192 -22.49 15.61 -0.18
C MET A 192 -23.24 16.17 -1.39
N TYR A 193 -23.18 15.52 -2.56
CA TYR A 193 -23.94 15.91 -3.75
C TYR A 193 -25.45 15.84 -3.54
N LYS A 194 -25.94 14.76 -2.90
CA LYS A 194 -27.38 14.65 -2.58
C LYS A 194 -27.85 15.75 -1.62
N THR A 195 -27.04 16.09 -0.63
CA THR A 195 -27.37 17.15 0.33
C THR A 195 -27.35 18.52 -0.33
N ALA A 196 -26.35 18.81 -1.16
CA ALA A 196 -26.29 20.05 -1.95
C ALA A 196 -27.50 20.20 -2.89
N ALA A 197 -27.86 19.14 -3.61
CA ALA A 197 -29.03 19.15 -4.48
C ALA A 197 -30.35 19.43 -3.72
N LYS A 198 -30.53 18.83 -2.52
CA LYS A 198 -31.67 19.12 -1.65
C LYS A 198 -31.69 20.57 -1.17
N ALA A 199 -30.53 21.12 -0.78
CA ALA A 199 -30.43 22.51 -0.35
C ALA A 199 -30.78 23.49 -1.50
N ILE A 200 -30.28 23.25 -2.71
CA ILE A 200 -30.59 24.04 -3.90
C ILE A 200 -32.10 23.95 -4.21
N GLY A 201 -32.68 22.75 -4.18
CA GLY A 201 -34.12 22.58 -4.41
C GLY A 201 -34.97 23.28 -3.34
N GLY A 202 -34.57 23.23 -2.06
CA GLY A 202 -35.26 23.98 -1.00
C GLY A 202 -35.18 25.49 -1.19
N MET A 203 -34.05 26.04 -1.60
CA MET A 203 -33.91 27.47 -1.89
C MET A 203 -34.77 27.89 -3.08
N ALA A 204 -34.85 27.06 -4.12
CA ALA A 204 -35.68 27.34 -5.30
C ALA A 204 -37.20 27.34 -5.01
N LEU A 205 -37.64 26.61 -3.98
CA LEU A 205 -39.04 26.57 -3.53
C LEU A 205 -39.39 27.70 -2.55
N ALA A 206 -38.40 28.39 -2.00
CA ALA A 206 -38.57 29.47 -1.03
C ALA A 206 -38.62 30.86 -1.69
N VAL A 207 -38.46 30.93 -3.01
CA VAL A 207 -38.59 32.12 -3.85
C VAL A 207 -39.92 32.07 -4.59
#